data_42c590ee706b3cee067999d465233c38
#
_entry.id   42c590ee706b3cee067999d465233c38
#
_cell.length_a   1.000
_cell.length_b   1.000
_cell.length_c   1.000
_cell.angle_alpha   90.00
_cell.angle_beta   90.00
_cell.angle_gamma   90.00
#
_symmetry.space_group_name_H-M   'P 1'
#
loop_
_entity.id
_entity.type
_entity.pdbx_description
1 polymer ?
#
loop_
_entity_poly.entity_id
_entity_poly.type
_entity_poly.pdbx_seq_one_letter_code
_entity_poly.pdbx_strand_id
1 'polypeptide(L)'
;PDGVTKKSYTVSVEFYDDTSEEVQSGDEILSPADNTKISCKDSEEVILKGWAGDSSKEISLFKYVVNGISYTTSANATTQTIPNARAYEVKISGSSLKEGNNTLEIWVMYVDNSGTGSGGTLKKLGTRTVVKEGHKAVKDAAVAATCETAGKTEGSHCSVCNTVIKAQTTTAALGHSWDNGKVTKAATCTTAGTKTYTC
;
A
#
# COMPACT_ATOMS: atom_id res chain seq x y z
N PRO A 1 -66.91 20.54 19.03
CA PRO A 1 -66.17 21.76 19.30
C PRO A 1 -64.93 21.39 20.12
N ASP A 2 -63.84 21.35 19.47
CA ASP A 2 -62.57 20.76 19.97
C ASP A 2 -61.78 21.86 20.67
N GLY A 3 -61.82 21.82 22.01
CA GLY A 3 -61.05 22.72 22.88
C GLY A 3 -59.57 22.47 22.79
N VAL A 4 -58.89 22.92 21.71
CA VAL A 4 -57.43 22.98 21.67
C VAL A 4 -56.98 24.24 22.43
N THR A 5 -56.60 24.05 23.68
CA THR A 5 -55.90 25.05 24.46
C THR A 5 -54.47 25.22 23.91
N LYS A 6 -54.27 26.32 23.17
CA LYS A 6 -52.92 26.73 22.80
C LYS A 6 -52.20 27.20 24.08
N LYS A 7 -51.20 26.43 24.53
CA LYS A 7 -50.23 26.89 25.53
C LYS A 7 -49.10 27.63 24.80
N SER A 8 -49.00 28.93 25.03
CA SER A 8 -47.82 29.70 24.60
C SER A 8 -46.79 29.65 25.72
N TYR A 9 -45.54 29.32 25.33
CA TYR A 9 -44.40 29.42 26.23
C TYR A 9 -43.55 30.60 25.78
N THR A 10 -43.27 31.51 26.71
CA THR A 10 -42.27 32.55 26.47
C THR A 10 -40.93 32.02 26.90
N VAL A 11 -40.02 31.83 25.95
CA VAL A 11 -38.62 31.51 26.24
C VAL A 11 -37.88 32.84 26.25
N SER A 12 -37.41 33.27 27.40
CA SER A 12 -36.50 34.40 27.51
C SER A 12 -35.10 33.88 27.18
N VAL A 13 -34.58 34.26 26.03
CA VAL A 13 -33.19 34.03 25.67
C VAL A 13 -32.40 35.25 26.13
N GLU A 14 -31.62 35.10 27.18
CA GLU A 14 -30.63 36.12 27.57
C GLU A 14 -29.46 35.99 26.58
N PHE A 15 -29.28 37.00 25.74
CA PHE A 15 -28.08 37.15 24.92
C PHE A 15 -27.01 37.76 25.82
N TYR A 16 -26.04 36.96 26.21
CA TYR A 16 -24.78 37.47 26.73
C TYR A 16 -23.97 37.92 25.51
N ASP A 17 -23.64 39.20 25.48
CA ASP A 17 -22.67 39.76 24.54
C ASP A 17 -21.28 39.38 25.04
N ASP A 18 -20.99 38.06 24.89
CA ASP A 18 -19.64 37.55 25.08
C ASP A 18 -18.88 37.80 23.79
N THR A 19 -18.14 38.89 23.78
CA THR A 19 -17.24 39.27 22.67
C THR A 19 -16.02 38.35 22.54
N SER A 20 -15.96 37.28 23.30
CA SER A 20 -15.00 36.18 23.05
C SER A 20 -15.52 35.38 21.86
N GLU A 21 -14.91 35.55 20.66
CA GLU A 21 -15.13 34.64 19.55
C GLU A 21 -14.80 33.22 20.02
N GLU A 22 -15.82 32.35 20.07
CA GLU A 22 -15.61 30.94 20.44
C GLU A 22 -14.64 30.31 19.42
N VAL A 23 -13.51 29.85 19.91
CA VAL A 23 -12.49 29.23 19.06
C VAL A 23 -13.06 27.93 18.51
N GLN A 24 -13.34 27.92 17.20
CA GLN A 24 -13.82 26.74 16.51
C GLN A 24 -12.59 25.92 16.07
N SER A 25 -12.56 24.67 16.45
CA SER A 25 -11.51 23.74 16.02
C SER A 25 -12.08 22.37 15.69
N GLY A 26 -11.45 21.66 14.78
CA GLY A 26 -11.82 20.30 14.44
C GLY A 26 -10.78 19.64 13.55
N ASP A 27 -10.84 18.33 13.50
CA ASP A 27 -9.97 17.52 12.64
C ASP A 27 -10.61 16.16 12.37
N GLU A 28 -10.30 15.58 11.23
CA GLU A 28 -10.78 14.26 10.85
C GLU A 28 -9.83 13.55 9.90
N ILE A 29 -9.62 12.27 10.13
CA ILE A 29 -8.96 11.37 9.18
C ILE A 29 -10.04 10.60 8.41
N LEU A 30 -10.27 10.98 7.15
CA LEU A 30 -11.29 10.41 6.28
C LEU A 30 -10.89 9.07 5.69
N SER A 31 -9.59 8.84 5.46
CA SER A 31 -9.04 7.64 4.84
C SER A 31 -7.59 7.43 5.27
N PRO A 32 -7.09 6.20 5.35
CA PRO A 32 -7.87 4.95 5.26
C PRO A 32 -8.70 4.72 6.53
N ALA A 33 -9.68 3.83 6.45
CA ALA A 33 -10.28 3.28 7.67
C ALA A 33 -9.22 2.49 8.44
N ASP A 34 -9.36 2.41 9.76
CA ASP A 34 -8.44 1.61 10.56
C ASP A 34 -8.51 0.12 10.19
N ASN A 35 -7.36 -0.56 10.20
CA ASN A 35 -7.21 -1.94 9.74
C ASN A 35 -7.56 -2.19 8.25
N THR A 36 -7.50 -1.16 7.40
CA THR A 36 -7.62 -1.33 5.95
C THR A 36 -6.62 -2.36 5.45
N LYS A 37 -7.11 -3.34 4.68
CA LYS A 37 -6.26 -4.36 4.06
C LYS A 37 -5.91 -3.97 2.63
N ILE A 38 -4.66 -4.20 2.27
CA ILE A 38 -4.15 -4.12 0.91
C ILE A 38 -3.47 -5.42 0.52
N SER A 39 -3.37 -5.69 -0.77
CA SER A 39 -2.70 -6.88 -1.26
C SER A 39 -1.17 -6.80 -1.11
N CYS A 40 -0.46 -7.86 -1.47
CA CYS A 40 1.01 -7.88 -1.48
C CYS A 40 1.64 -7.05 -2.62
N LYS A 41 0.83 -6.39 -3.47
CA LYS A 41 1.33 -5.63 -4.63
C LYS A 41 2.00 -4.33 -4.19
N ASP A 42 3.22 -4.10 -4.66
CA ASP A 42 3.94 -2.85 -4.43
C ASP A 42 3.34 -1.65 -5.18
N SER A 43 2.60 -1.92 -6.27
CA SER A 43 1.89 -0.89 -7.06
C SER A 43 0.55 -0.46 -6.47
N GLU A 44 0.05 -1.13 -5.45
CA GLU A 44 -1.18 -0.74 -4.78
C GLU A 44 -0.91 0.49 -3.90
N GLU A 45 -1.83 1.44 -3.90
CA GLU A 45 -1.70 2.70 -3.15
C GLU A 45 -2.70 2.75 -1.99
N VAL A 46 -2.25 3.29 -0.87
CA VAL A 46 -3.11 3.70 0.25
C VAL A 46 -3.24 5.21 0.23
N ILE A 47 -4.47 5.71 0.23
CA ILE A 47 -4.72 7.15 0.28
C ILE A 47 -4.96 7.57 1.72
N LEU A 48 -4.02 8.35 2.29
CA LEU A 48 -4.15 8.99 3.59
C LEU A 48 -4.67 10.41 3.37
N LYS A 49 -5.92 10.68 3.74
CA LYS A 49 -6.57 11.98 3.55
C LYS A 49 -7.44 12.37 4.73
N GLY A 50 -7.64 13.65 4.87
CA GLY A 50 -8.46 14.25 5.90
C GLY A 50 -8.31 15.76 5.92
N TRP A 51 -8.67 16.35 7.05
CA TRP A 51 -8.59 17.80 7.25
C TRP A 51 -8.33 18.13 8.72
N ALA A 52 -7.88 19.35 8.97
CA ALA A 52 -7.81 19.97 10.30
C ALA A 52 -8.10 21.47 10.18
N GLY A 53 -8.56 22.08 11.25
CA GLY A 53 -8.84 23.51 11.33
C GLY A 53 -8.83 24.03 12.77
N ASP A 54 -8.47 25.30 12.92
CA ASP A 54 -8.47 26.05 14.17
C ASP A 54 -8.65 27.53 13.81
N SER A 55 -9.76 28.15 14.27
CA SER A 55 -10.09 29.53 13.89
C SER A 55 -9.08 30.56 14.40
N SER A 56 -8.28 30.19 15.42
CA SER A 56 -7.26 31.07 16.03
C SER A 56 -5.84 30.86 15.45
N LYS A 57 -5.65 29.86 14.58
CA LYS A 57 -4.34 29.48 14.06
C LYS A 57 -4.37 29.20 12.58
N GLU A 58 -3.25 29.38 11.91
CA GLU A 58 -3.08 28.94 10.53
C GLU A 58 -2.38 27.57 10.46
N ILE A 59 -2.65 26.84 9.41
CA ILE A 59 -1.98 25.56 9.13
C ILE A 59 -0.89 25.79 8.08
N SER A 60 0.36 25.53 8.46
CA SER A 60 1.51 25.65 7.59
C SER A 60 1.67 24.41 6.71
N LEU A 61 1.61 23.21 7.32
CA LEU A 61 1.78 21.94 6.62
C LEU A 61 1.18 20.79 7.43
N PHE A 62 1.04 19.65 6.77
CA PHE A 62 0.84 18.37 7.43
C PHE A 62 2.11 17.53 7.39
N LYS A 63 2.35 16.80 8.48
CA LYS A 63 3.39 15.78 8.58
C LYS A 63 2.72 14.42 8.69
N TYR A 64 3.18 13.45 7.93
CA TYR A 64 2.74 12.06 8.10
C TYR A 64 3.93 11.15 8.40
N VAL A 65 3.67 10.05 9.07
CA VAL A 65 4.67 9.08 9.50
C VAL A 65 4.22 7.70 9.06
N VAL A 66 5.08 7.00 8.33
CA VAL A 66 4.87 5.62 7.90
C VAL A 66 5.89 4.74 8.62
N ASN A 67 5.44 3.88 9.53
CA ASN A 67 6.31 2.98 10.31
C ASN A 67 7.50 3.70 10.98
N GLY A 68 7.29 4.92 11.50
CA GLY A 68 8.33 5.72 12.14
C GLY A 68 9.12 6.65 11.21
N ILE A 69 8.99 6.54 9.89
CA ILE A 69 9.64 7.44 8.93
C ILE A 69 8.73 8.62 8.65
N SER A 70 9.25 9.84 8.81
CA SER A 70 8.51 11.09 8.70
C SER A 70 8.59 11.71 7.32
N TYR A 71 7.46 12.24 6.85
CA TYR A 71 7.32 12.98 5.59
C TYR A 71 6.45 14.21 5.82
N THR A 72 6.47 15.15 4.89
CA THR A 72 5.60 16.34 4.89
C THR A 72 4.77 16.41 3.62
N THR A 73 3.58 17.02 3.72
CA THR A 73 2.73 17.31 2.57
C THR A 73 2.10 18.70 2.72
N SER A 74 1.64 19.25 1.62
CA SER A 74 1.04 20.57 1.57
C SER A 74 -0.32 20.61 2.27
N ALA A 75 -0.67 21.78 2.77
CA ALA A 75 -2.00 22.09 3.27
C ALA A 75 -2.86 22.65 2.11
N ASN A 76 -3.89 21.91 1.72
CA ASN A 76 -4.76 22.25 0.60
C ASN A 76 -6.04 22.97 1.09
N ALA A 77 -6.70 23.71 0.19
CA ALA A 77 -8.01 24.27 0.47
C ALA A 77 -9.02 23.16 0.78
N THR A 78 -10.03 23.46 1.59
CA THR A 78 -11.09 22.53 1.98
C THR A 78 -12.46 23.23 1.96
N THR A 79 -13.53 22.46 1.92
CA THR A 79 -14.91 22.94 2.02
C THR A 79 -15.41 22.97 3.47
N GLN A 80 -14.57 22.72 4.46
CA GLN A 80 -14.94 22.79 5.87
C GLN A 80 -15.27 24.23 6.27
N THR A 81 -16.26 24.39 7.14
CA THR A 81 -16.76 25.70 7.57
C THR A 81 -15.92 26.36 8.66
N ILE A 82 -15.02 25.59 9.30
CA ILE A 82 -14.10 26.13 10.30
C ILE A 82 -13.09 27.06 9.62
N PRO A 83 -12.92 28.29 10.07
CA PRO A 83 -11.92 29.20 9.55
C PRO A 83 -10.51 28.56 9.57
N ASN A 84 -9.69 28.90 8.57
CA ASN A 84 -8.33 28.35 8.40
C ASN A 84 -8.22 26.84 8.28
N ALA A 85 -9.33 26.11 8.10
CA ALA A 85 -9.28 24.68 7.84
C ALA A 85 -8.53 24.38 6.54
N ARG A 86 -7.74 23.31 6.55
CA ARG A 86 -6.97 22.79 5.41
C ARG A 86 -7.15 21.28 5.32
N ALA A 87 -7.11 20.79 4.09
CA ALA A 87 -7.13 19.35 3.79
C ALA A 87 -5.74 18.84 3.44
N TYR A 88 -5.55 17.55 3.62
CA TYR A 88 -4.38 16.82 3.12
C TYR A 88 -4.84 15.58 2.34
N GLU A 89 -4.07 15.22 1.34
CA GLU A 89 -4.18 13.94 0.63
C GLU A 89 -2.79 13.46 0.25
N VAL A 90 -2.47 12.24 0.64
CA VAL A 90 -1.18 11.60 0.39
C VAL A 90 -1.40 10.20 -0.13
N LYS A 91 -0.72 9.85 -1.20
CA LYS A 91 -0.65 8.49 -1.75
C LYS A 91 0.58 7.78 -1.21
N ILE A 92 0.37 6.70 -0.50
CA ILE A 92 1.41 5.86 0.08
C ILE A 92 1.48 4.59 -0.76
N SER A 93 2.60 4.38 -1.46
CA SER A 93 2.82 3.17 -2.27
C SER A 93 2.93 1.92 -1.39
N GLY A 94 2.40 0.82 -1.87
CA GLY A 94 2.56 -0.49 -1.24
C GLY A 94 4.03 -0.89 -1.05
N SER A 95 4.93 -0.41 -1.92
CA SER A 95 6.38 -0.62 -1.78
C SER A 95 6.98 0.00 -0.50
N SER A 96 6.34 1.03 0.05
CA SER A 96 6.74 1.66 1.32
C SER A 96 6.18 0.95 2.55
N LEU A 97 5.34 -0.07 2.36
CA LEU A 97 4.68 -0.83 3.41
C LEU A 97 5.29 -2.24 3.49
N LYS A 98 5.56 -2.68 4.72
CA LYS A 98 6.00 -4.05 5.02
C LYS A 98 4.80 -5.00 5.07
N GLU A 99 5.02 -6.29 4.88
CA GLU A 99 4.00 -7.30 5.15
C GLU A 99 3.53 -7.26 6.61
N GLY A 100 2.23 -7.48 6.82
CA GLY A 100 1.58 -7.35 8.12
C GLY A 100 1.17 -5.91 8.43
N ASN A 101 1.17 -5.56 9.70
CA ASN A 101 0.68 -4.28 10.19
C ASN A 101 1.66 -3.14 9.92
N ASN A 102 1.12 -2.07 9.36
CA ASN A 102 1.80 -0.79 9.14
C ASN A 102 1.05 0.31 9.88
N THR A 103 1.80 1.18 10.54
CA THR A 103 1.26 2.32 11.28
C THR A 103 1.42 3.58 10.45
N LEU A 104 0.31 4.29 10.22
CA LEU A 104 0.26 5.59 9.59
C LEU A 104 -0.16 6.62 10.63
N GLU A 105 0.67 7.63 10.88
CA GLU A 105 0.33 8.75 11.75
C GLU A 105 0.19 10.03 10.92
N ILE A 106 -0.70 10.90 11.33
CA ILE A 106 -0.87 12.23 10.74
C ILE A 106 -0.78 13.29 11.81
N TRP A 107 -0.08 14.35 11.49
CA TRP A 107 0.18 15.49 12.35
C TRP A 107 -0.07 16.78 11.57
N VAL A 108 -0.50 17.83 12.24
CA VAL A 108 -0.67 19.17 11.69
C VAL A 108 0.29 20.15 12.37
N MET A 109 0.88 21.04 11.58
CA MET A 109 1.70 22.14 12.06
C MET A 109 0.85 23.42 12.06
N TYR A 110 0.49 23.87 13.24
CA TYR A 110 -0.15 25.16 13.43
C TYR A 110 0.91 26.27 13.62
N VAL A 111 0.64 27.42 13.05
CA VAL A 111 1.41 28.66 13.25
C VAL A 111 0.50 29.73 13.82
N ASP A 112 0.99 30.49 14.79
CA ASP A 112 0.23 31.57 15.37
C ASP A 112 0.19 32.78 14.42
N ASN A 113 -0.99 33.36 14.23
CA ASN A 113 -1.20 34.57 13.43
C ASN A 113 -0.56 35.85 14.05
N SER A 114 0.16 35.72 15.16
CA SER A 114 0.70 36.85 15.92
C SER A 114 1.83 37.63 15.22
N GLY A 115 2.26 37.22 14.03
CA GLY A 115 3.30 37.91 13.25
C GLY A 115 4.70 37.91 13.86
N THR A 116 4.90 37.24 14.98
CA THR A 116 6.17 37.22 15.71
C THR A 116 7.12 36.07 15.33
N GLY A 117 6.75 35.28 14.34
CA GLY A 117 7.66 34.30 13.69
C GLY A 117 8.22 33.20 14.59
N SER A 118 7.65 32.97 15.76
CA SER A 118 8.19 32.06 16.77
C SER A 118 7.37 30.79 16.87
N GLY A 119 7.85 29.74 16.22
CA GLY A 119 7.56 28.35 16.57
C GLY A 119 6.14 27.87 16.34
N GLY A 120 5.93 27.09 15.26
CA GLY A 120 4.68 26.35 15.06
C GLY A 120 4.49 25.23 16.07
N THR A 121 3.24 24.92 16.41
CA THR A 121 2.86 23.80 17.27
C THR A 121 2.49 22.58 16.44
N LEU A 122 3.18 21.46 16.69
CA LEU A 122 2.88 20.20 16.03
C LEU A 122 1.87 19.40 16.87
N LYS A 123 0.67 19.16 16.31
CA LYS A 123 -0.39 18.37 16.93
C LYS A 123 -0.59 17.06 16.17
N LYS A 124 -0.63 15.93 16.88
CA LYS A 124 -1.03 14.65 16.30
C LYS A 124 -2.53 14.60 16.11
N LEU A 125 -3.00 14.35 14.88
CA LEU A 125 -4.41 14.18 14.57
C LEU A 125 -4.88 12.76 14.85
N GLY A 126 -4.03 11.77 14.57
CA GLY A 126 -4.35 10.39 14.86
C GLY A 126 -3.42 9.39 14.22
N THR A 127 -3.83 8.13 14.33
CA THR A 127 -3.11 6.97 13.79
C THR A 127 -4.11 6.07 13.05
N ARG A 128 -3.64 5.43 11.99
CA ARG A 128 -4.35 4.37 11.27
C ARG A 128 -3.43 3.18 11.10
N THR A 129 -3.99 2.00 11.17
CA THR A 129 -3.32 0.74 10.84
C THR A 129 -3.72 0.32 9.44
N VAL A 130 -2.73 -0.04 8.62
CA VAL A 130 -2.94 -0.67 7.31
C VAL A 130 -2.27 -2.03 7.33
N VAL A 131 -2.97 -3.06 6.89
CA VAL A 131 -2.48 -4.43 6.86
C VAL A 131 -2.14 -4.81 5.43
N LYS A 132 -0.85 -4.92 5.11
CA LYS A 132 -0.40 -5.45 3.81
C LYS A 132 -0.37 -6.97 3.88
N GLU A 133 -1.14 -7.63 3.01
CA GLU A 133 -1.13 -9.10 2.93
C GLU A 133 0.23 -9.62 2.45
N GLY A 134 0.63 -10.77 2.98
CA GLY A 134 1.84 -11.47 2.54
C GLY A 134 1.65 -12.14 1.17
N HIS A 135 2.77 -12.55 0.58
CA HIS A 135 2.76 -13.28 -0.68
C HIS A 135 2.16 -14.68 -0.52
N LYS A 136 1.26 -15.07 -1.45
CA LYS A 136 0.65 -16.40 -1.51
C LYS A 136 1.40 -17.26 -2.53
N ALA A 137 2.28 -18.14 -2.04
CA ALA A 137 3.12 -18.95 -2.90
C ALA A 137 2.31 -20.02 -3.67
N VAL A 138 2.54 -20.10 -4.98
CA VAL A 138 2.12 -21.20 -5.87
C VAL A 138 3.39 -21.84 -6.43
N LYS A 139 3.38 -23.17 -6.50
CA LYS A 139 4.51 -23.95 -7.01
C LYS A 139 4.63 -23.88 -8.52
N ASP A 140 5.84 -23.65 -8.99
CA ASP A 140 6.24 -23.85 -10.36
C ASP A 140 6.89 -25.24 -10.47
N ALA A 141 6.26 -26.13 -11.21
CA ALA A 141 6.71 -27.51 -11.31
C ALA A 141 8.14 -27.62 -11.88
N ALA A 142 8.91 -28.57 -11.37
CA ALA A 142 10.16 -28.95 -11.97
C ALA A 142 9.93 -29.54 -13.36
N VAL A 143 10.87 -29.30 -14.27
CA VAL A 143 10.93 -29.94 -15.59
C VAL A 143 12.18 -30.82 -15.63
N ALA A 144 11.99 -32.11 -15.85
CA ALA A 144 13.13 -33.02 -15.95
C ALA A 144 13.97 -32.70 -17.19
N ALA A 145 15.29 -32.76 -17.05
CA ALA A 145 16.20 -32.70 -18.19
C ALA A 145 16.03 -33.95 -19.06
N THR A 146 16.15 -33.81 -20.37
CA THR A 146 16.26 -34.90 -21.34
C THR A 146 17.69 -35.02 -21.84
N CYS A 147 17.94 -35.92 -22.75
CA CYS A 147 19.27 -36.03 -23.39
C CYS A 147 19.68 -34.76 -24.10
N GLU A 148 18.74 -34.03 -24.67
CA GLU A 148 19.00 -32.86 -25.54
C GLU A 148 18.57 -31.54 -24.93
N THR A 149 17.60 -31.57 -23.98
CA THR A 149 17.04 -30.35 -23.41
C THR A 149 17.37 -30.23 -21.92
N ALA A 150 17.72 -29.01 -21.53
CA ALA A 150 17.91 -28.66 -20.13
C ALA A 150 16.60 -28.72 -19.35
N GLY A 151 16.67 -29.18 -18.13
CA GLY A 151 15.55 -29.14 -17.19
C GLY A 151 15.50 -27.86 -16.35
N LYS A 152 14.54 -27.82 -15.43
CA LYS A 152 14.40 -26.77 -14.42
C LYS A 152 14.05 -27.38 -13.07
N THR A 153 14.57 -26.81 -12.00
CA THR A 153 14.19 -27.18 -10.63
C THR A 153 12.79 -26.67 -10.30
N GLU A 154 12.20 -27.14 -9.21
CA GLU A 154 10.98 -26.57 -8.65
C GLU A 154 11.23 -25.14 -8.19
N GLY A 155 10.30 -24.24 -8.50
CA GLY A 155 10.25 -22.85 -8.05
C GLY A 155 8.93 -22.51 -7.40
N SER A 156 8.72 -21.21 -7.14
CA SER A 156 7.41 -20.68 -6.74
C SER A 156 7.29 -19.21 -7.03
N HIS A 157 6.07 -18.77 -7.31
CA HIS A 157 5.71 -17.37 -7.49
C HIS A 157 4.48 -17.02 -6.63
N CYS A 158 4.21 -15.72 -6.45
CA CYS A 158 3.00 -15.26 -5.78
C CYS A 158 1.81 -15.29 -6.74
N SER A 159 0.71 -15.94 -6.34
CA SER A 159 -0.53 -16.00 -7.15
C SER A 159 -1.24 -14.65 -7.33
N VAL A 160 -0.91 -13.63 -6.54
CA VAL A 160 -1.56 -12.30 -6.56
C VAL A 160 -0.77 -11.28 -7.36
N CYS A 161 0.55 -11.24 -7.21
CA CYS A 161 1.42 -10.22 -7.82
C CYS A 161 2.46 -10.79 -8.79
N ASN A 162 2.54 -12.11 -8.97
CA ASN A 162 3.51 -12.84 -9.80
C ASN A 162 5.00 -12.64 -9.40
N THR A 163 5.27 -12.03 -8.25
CA THR A 163 6.64 -11.92 -7.73
C THR A 163 7.22 -13.30 -7.53
N VAL A 164 8.44 -13.54 -8.05
CA VAL A 164 9.16 -14.80 -7.86
C VAL A 164 9.59 -14.92 -6.40
N ILE A 165 9.06 -15.94 -5.69
CA ILE A 165 9.39 -16.23 -4.29
C ILE A 165 10.61 -17.15 -4.23
N LYS A 166 10.62 -18.19 -5.10
CA LYS A 166 11.75 -19.10 -5.29
C LYS A 166 12.02 -19.26 -6.77
N ALA A 167 13.17 -18.80 -7.23
CA ALA A 167 13.55 -18.92 -8.62
C ALA A 167 13.78 -20.40 -9.01
N GLN A 168 13.35 -20.79 -10.21
CA GLN A 168 13.75 -22.02 -10.84
C GLN A 168 15.20 -21.90 -11.31
N THR A 169 16.01 -22.92 -11.10
CA THR A 169 17.36 -23.02 -11.65
C THR A 169 17.38 -24.02 -12.81
N THR A 170 18.14 -23.72 -13.85
CA THR A 170 18.31 -24.62 -15.00
C THR A 170 19.22 -25.77 -14.61
N THR A 171 18.80 -26.99 -14.95
CA THR A 171 19.64 -28.19 -14.87
C THR A 171 20.13 -28.55 -16.26
N ALA A 172 21.39 -28.92 -16.40
CA ALA A 172 21.96 -29.26 -17.70
C ALA A 172 21.23 -30.44 -18.38
N ALA A 173 21.24 -30.47 -19.71
CA ALA A 173 20.81 -31.65 -20.45
C ALA A 173 21.67 -32.86 -20.08
N LEU A 174 21.06 -34.04 -20.08
CA LEU A 174 21.74 -35.27 -19.65
C LEU A 174 22.82 -35.74 -20.63
N GLY A 175 22.73 -35.29 -21.88
CA GLY A 175 23.50 -35.84 -22.97
C GLY A 175 23.03 -37.24 -23.39
N HIS A 176 23.67 -37.79 -24.41
CA HIS A 176 23.41 -39.15 -24.86
C HIS A 176 24.33 -40.17 -24.22
N SER A 177 23.76 -41.25 -23.71
CA SER A 177 24.51 -42.45 -23.33
C SER A 177 24.25 -43.52 -24.41
N TRP A 178 25.16 -43.60 -25.35
CA TRP A 178 25.04 -44.51 -26.49
C TRP A 178 25.33 -45.96 -26.08
N ASP A 179 24.55 -46.90 -26.61
CA ASP A 179 24.85 -48.33 -26.52
C ASP A 179 26.09 -48.69 -27.34
N ASN A 180 26.50 -49.95 -27.30
CA ASN A 180 27.64 -50.44 -28.08
C ASN A 180 27.36 -50.46 -29.59
N GLY A 181 26.17 -50.13 -30.02
CA GLY A 181 25.70 -50.12 -31.39
C GLY A 181 25.58 -51.53 -32.03
N LYS A 182 24.58 -51.66 -32.87
CA LYS A 182 24.29 -52.90 -33.63
C LYS A 182 24.56 -52.65 -35.10
N VAL A 183 25.30 -53.57 -35.75
CA VAL A 183 25.47 -53.55 -37.21
C VAL A 183 24.09 -53.86 -37.86
N THR A 184 23.53 -52.94 -38.57
CA THR A 184 22.22 -53.05 -39.25
C THR A 184 22.35 -53.36 -40.70
N LYS A 185 23.54 -53.08 -41.29
CA LYS A 185 23.92 -53.46 -42.65
C LYS A 185 25.41 -53.85 -42.63
N ALA A 186 25.71 -55.04 -43.04
CA ALA A 186 27.11 -55.46 -43.19
C ALA A 186 27.77 -54.75 -44.37
N ALA A 187 29.09 -54.45 -44.22
CA ALA A 187 29.88 -53.92 -45.31
C ALA A 187 30.18 -55.07 -46.31
N THR A 188 30.35 -54.73 -47.61
CA THR A 188 30.85 -55.62 -48.66
C THR A 188 32.08 -54.99 -49.21
N CYS A 189 32.74 -55.70 -50.19
CA CYS A 189 33.98 -55.20 -50.85
C CYS A 189 33.75 -53.88 -51.61
N THR A 190 32.49 -53.54 -51.96
CA THR A 190 32.14 -52.37 -52.77
C THR A 190 31.15 -51.43 -52.08
N THR A 191 30.58 -51.78 -50.91
CA THR A 191 29.60 -50.95 -50.23
C THR A 191 29.89 -50.84 -48.72
N ALA A 192 29.78 -49.64 -48.21
CA ALA A 192 29.89 -49.38 -46.76
C ALA A 192 28.75 -50.04 -45.95
N GLY A 193 29.09 -50.55 -44.78
CA GLY A 193 28.12 -51.02 -43.77
C GLY A 193 27.52 -49.89 -42.97
N THR A 194 26.44 -50.18 -42.22
CA THR A 194 25.81 -49.27 -41.30
C THR A 194 25.77 -49.87 -39.88
N LYS A 195 26.20 -49.11 -38.89
CA LYS A 195 26.09 -49.44 -37.48
C LYS A 195 25.20 -48.41 -36.80
N THR A 196 24.12 -48.86 -36.16
CA THR A 196 23.19 -47.96 -35.47
C THR A 196 23.46 -48.01 -33.99
N TYR A 197 23.52 -46.82 -33.35
CA TYR A 197 23.66 -46.64 -31.93
C TYR A 197 22.32 -46.14 -31.38
N THR A 198 21.93 -46.59 -30.21
CA THR A 198 20.71 -46.18 -29.52
C THR A 198 21.07 -45.57 -28.16
N CYS A 199 20.43 -44.44 -27.86
CA CYS A 199 20.52 -43.85 -26.55
C CYS A 199 19.57 -44.58 -25.60
#